data_c30a0e68041dcf59eb59f642bc166235
#
_entry.id   c30a0e68041dcf59eb59f642bc166235
#
_cell.length_a   1.000
_cell.length_b   1.000
_cell.length_c   1.000
_cell.angle_alpha   90.00
_cell.angle_beta   90.00
_cell.angle_gamma   90.00
#
_symmetry.space_group_name_H-M   'P 1'
#
loop_
_entity.id
_entity.type
_entity.pdbx_description
1 polymer ?
#
loop_
_entity_poly.entity_id
_entity_poly.type
_entity_poly.pdbx_seq_one_letter_code
_entity_poly.pdbx_strand_id
1 'polypeptide(L)'
;GRIADICKTGFIEGTLLIPVFVLEELQFIADSSDLLKRTRGRRGLDILKRIQTEFDMLVKIDHHDYDDVTGVDSKLIRLGQEIGAKIITNDFNLNKVADLQGVQVLNINELANAIKPVVIPGETMVVTVVKDGKEQGQGVAYLDDGTMIVVEGHRVGAGEDRGLLRVRRCCGLWGQPPVLLDAEAAG
;
A
#
# COMPACT_ATOMS: atom_id res chain seq x y z
N GLY A 1 6.91 1.42 -7.08
CA GLY A 1 5.97 0.77 -6.16
C GLY A 1 5.95 1.48 -4.81
N ARG A 2 5.02 1.12 -3.95
CA ARG A 2 4.78 1.80 -2.65
C ARG A 2 6.04 2.02 -1.80
N ILE A 3 6.96 1.04 -1.76
CA ILE A 3 8.25 1.21 -1.04
C ILE A 3 9.06 2.38 -1.62
N ALA A 4 9.20 2.45 -2.94
CA ALA A 4 9.93 3.53 -3.58
C ALA A 4 9.26 4.91 -3.34
N ASP A 5 7.93 4.93 -3.36
CA ASP A 5 7.18 6.16 -3.12
C ASP A 5 7.40 6.68 -1.69
N ILE A 6 7.43 5.79 -0.69
CA ILE A 6 7.74 6.17 0.71
C ILE A 6 9.20 6.58 0.88
N CYS A 7 10.14 5.87 0.24
CA CYS A 7 11.54 6.29 0.26
C CYS A 7 11.73 7.71 -0.31
N LYS A 8 10.97 8.07 -1.36
CA LYS A 8 11.01 9.40 -1.97
C LYS A 8 10.50 10.52 -1.06
N THR A 9 9.59 10.21 -0.14
CA THR A 9 9.03 11.23 0.78
C THR A 9 9.99 11.66 1.89
N GLY A 10 11.11 10.96 2.07
CA GLY A 10 12.00 11.16 3.21
C GLY A 10 11.45 10.67 4.55
N PHE A 11 10.32 9.95 4.54
CA PHE A 11 9.71 9.42 5.77
C PHE A 11 10.54 8.29 6.40
N ILE A 12 11.30 7.56 5.58
CA ILE A 12 12.24 6.54 6.05
C ILE A 12 13.62 7.18 6.12
N GLU A 13 14.17 7.26 7.32
CA GLU A 13 15.51 7.76 7.57
C GLU A 13 16.52 6.61 7.72
N GLY A 14 17.78 6.88 7.38
CA GLY A 14 18.89 5.94 7.56
C GLY A 14 19.33 5.25 6.28
N THR A 15 19.90 4.06 6.43
CA THR A 15 20.42 3.27 5.31
C THR A 15 19.46 2.16 4.95
N LEU A 16 19.06 2.09 3.68
CA LEU A 16 18.30 0.96 3.15
C LEU A 16 19.27 -0.17 2.79
N LEU A 17 19.15 -1.28 3.50
CA LEU A 17 19.95 -2.47 3.25
C LEU A 17 19.17 -3.43 2.36
N ILE A 18 19.78 -3.87 1.27
CA ILE A 18 19.19 -4.85 0.34
C ILE A 18 20.08 -6.10 0.39
N PRO A 19 19.64 -7.18 1.04
CA PRO A 19 20.40 -8.41 1.10
C PRO A 19 20.52 -9.09 -0.28
N VAL A 20 21.65 -9.71 -0.55
CA VAL A 20 21.91 -10.38 -1.83
C VAL A 20 20.90 -11.51 -2.09
N PHE A 21 20.52 -12.26 -1.07
CA PHE A 21 19.53 -13.34 -1.21
C PHE A 21 18.14 -12.84 -1.63
N VAL A 22 17.76 -11.58 -1.31
CA VAL A 22 16.53 -10.95 -1.81
C VAL A 22 16.67 -10.60 -3.29
N LEU A 23 17.84 -10.12 -3.72
CA LEU A 23 18.10 -9.84 -5.13
C LEU A 23 18.08 -11.11 -5.97
N GLU A 24 18.66 -12.20 -5.47
CA GLU A 24 18.67 -13.52 -6.13
C GLU A 24 17.26 -14.07 -6.31
N GLU A 25 16.41 -14.00 -5.26
CA GLU A 25 15.01 -14.41 -5.37
C GLU A 25 14.27 -13.55 -6.38
N LEU A 26 14.46 -12.24 -6.35
CA LEU A 26 13.83 -11.33 -7.29
C LEU A 26 14.28 -11.59 -8.73
N GLN A 27 15.56 -11.93 -8.94
CA GLN A 27 16.09 -12.34 -10.23
C GLN A 27 15.48 -13.68 -10.67
N PHE A 28 15.41 -14.66 -9.78
CA PHE A 28 14.75 -15.94 -10.05
C PHE A 28 13.30 -15.76 -10.52
N ILE A 29 12.55 -14.84 -9.88
CA ILE A 29 11.20 -14.48 -10.29
C ILE A 29 11.20 -13.77 -11.66
N ALA A 30 12.18 -12.91 -11.93
CA ALA A 30 12.30 -12.19 -13.21
C ALA A 30 12.68 -13.10 -14.39
N ASP A 31 13.29 -14.25 -14.12
CA ASP A 31 13.66 -15.28 -15.10
C ASP A 31 12.61 -16.40 -15.22
N SER A 32 11.51 -16.31 -14.49
CA SER A 32 10.43 -17.29 -14.51
C SER A 32 9.85 -17.46 -15.93
N SER A 33 9.46 -18.70 -16.26
CA SER A 33 8.70 -19.03 -17.47
C SER A 33 7.30 -18.42 -17.48
N ASP A 34 6.70 -18.19 -16.30
CA ASP A 34 5.41 -17.52 -16.15
C ASP A 34 5.54 -16.03 -16.47
N LEU A 35 4.78 -15.55 -17.45
CA LEU A 35 4.84 -14.18 -17.94
C LEU A 35 4.50 -13.14 -16.84
N LEU A 36 3.52 -13.45 -15.97
CA LEU A 36 3.11 -12.54 -14.90
C LEU A 36 4.17 -12.45 -13.80
N LYS A 37 4.73 -13.58 -13.39
CA LYS A 37 5.85 -13.60 -12.42
C LYS A 37 7.05 -12.86 -12.98
N ARG A 38 7.46 -13.17 -14.21
CA ARG A 38 8.58 -12.52 -14.90
C ARG A 38 8.40 -11.00 -14.96
N THR A 39 7.23 -10.52 -15.36
CA THR A 39 6.94 -9.09 -15.43
C THR A 39 7.03 -8.42 -14.05
N ARG A 40 6.52 -9.07 -13.00
CA ARG A 40 6.61 -8.58 -11.62
C ARG A 40 8.04 -8.54 -11.12
N GLY A 41 8.84 -9.58 -11.36
CA GLY A 41 10.25 -9.65 -10.99
C GLY A 41 11.07 -8.53 -11.65
N ARG A 42 10.95 -8.36 -12.97
CA ARG A 42 11.63 -7.28 -13.71
C ARG A 42 11.25 -5.90 -13.18
N ARG A 43 9.96 -5.64 -12.96
CA ARG A 43 9.50 -4.39 -12.36
C ARG A 43 10.09 -4.18 -10.96
N GLY A 44 10.26 -5.24 -10.17
CA GLY A 44 10.91 -5.18 -8.86
C GLY A 44 12.37 -4.72 -8.96
N LEU A 45 13.14 -5.30 -9.88
CA LEU A 45 14.53 -4.90 -10.14
C LEU A 45 14.64 -3.45 -10.61
N ASP A 46 13.75 -3.00 -11.51
CA ASP A 46 13.70 -1.61 -11.96
C ASP A 46 13.42 -0.64 -10.80
N ILE A 47 12.51 -1.01 -9.88
CA ILE A 47 12.20 -0.22 -8.69
C ILE A 47 13.41 -0.12 -7.77
N LEU A 48 14.12 -1.22 -7.52
CA LEU A 48 15.34 -1.21 -6.70
C LEU A 48 16.42 -0.33 -7.31
N LYS A 49 16.66 -0.42 -8.63
CA LYS A 49 17.58 0.44 -9.34
C LYS A 49 17.20 1.92 -9.18
N ARG A 50 15.92 2.26 -9.32
CA ARG A 50 15.45 3.64 -9.11
C ARG A 50 15.70 4.13 -7.68
N ILE A 51 15.43 3.30 -6.67
CA ILE A 51 15.70 3.66 -5.26
C ILE A 51 17.19 3.96 -5.09
N GLN A 52 18.06 3.16 -5.70
CA GLN A 52 19.51 3.32 -5.59
C GLN A 52 20.04 4.57 -6.31
N THR A 53 19.40 4.99 -7.41
CA THR A 53 19.95 6.05 -8.29
C THR A 53 19.25 7.39 -8.17
N GLU A 54 17.97 7.41 -7.78
CA GLU A 54 17.14 8.62 -7.84
C GLU A 54 16.85 9.25 -6.47
N PHE A 55 17.15 8.54 -5.37
CA PHE A 55 16.82 9.04 -4.03
C PHE A 55 18.07 9.38 -3.22
N ASP A 56 17.96 10.43 -2.40
CA ASP A 56 19.03 10.86 -1.49
C ASP A 56 19.29 9.88 -0.33
N MET A 57 18.59 8.73 -0.34
CA MET A 57 18.74 7.68 0.66
C MET A 57 19.97 6.82 0.37
N LEU A 58 20.76 6.55 1.40
CA LEU A 58 21.88 5.63 1.29
C LEU A 58 21.38 4.18 1.12
N VAL A 59 21.63 3.59 -0.05
CA VAL A 59 21.29 2.20 -0.35
C VAL A 59 22.56 1.36 -0.38
N LYS A 60 22.59 0.30 0.40
CA LYS A 60 23.71 -0.66 0.44
C LYS A 60 23.23 -2.06 0.12
N ILE A 61 24.00 -2.78 -0.69
CA ILE A 61 23.81 -4.22 -0.90
C ILE A 61 24.58 -4.95 0.19
N ASP A 62 23.92 -5.84 0.90
CA ASP A 62 24.52 -6.69 1.91
C ASP A 62 24.75 -8.09 1.34
N HIS A 63 25.99 -8.54 1.43
CA HIS A 63 26.42 -9.84 0.90
C HIS A 63 26.40 -10.96 1.94
N HIS A 64 25.91 -10.69 3.15
CA HIS A 64 25.70 -11.77 4.12
C HIS A 64 24.63 -12.73 3.62
N ASP A 65 24.92 -14.01 3.73
CA ASP A 65 23.96 -15.08 3.49
C ASP A 65 24.04 -16.12 4.62
N TYR A 66 23.02 -16.97 4.70
CA TYR A 66 22.84 -17.95 5.77
C TYR A 66 22.59 -19.33 5.14
N ASP A 67 23.65 -20.13 5.01
CA ASP A 67 23.58 -21.47 4.43
C ASP A 67 22.76 -22.45 5.28
N ASP A 68 22.67 -22.18 6.58
CA ASP A 68 21.91 -22.97 7.56
C ASP A 68 20.44 -22.60 7.66
N VAL A 69 20.01 -21.53 6.98
CA VAL A 69 18.62 -21.03 7.00
C VAL A 69 18.00 -21.15 5.62
N THR A 70 16.87 -21.82 5.54
CA THR A 70 16.11 -21.94 4.30
C THR A 70 15.01 -20.88 4.22
N GLY A 71 14.88 -20.27 3.03
CA GLY A 71 13.83 -19.28 2.74
C GLY A 71 14.23 -17.85 3.09
N VAL A 72 13.88 -16.94 2.18
CA VAL A 72 14.25 -15.52 2.24
C VAL A 72 13.66 -14.83 3.46
N ASP A 73 12.43 -15.15 3.85
CA ASP A 73 11.77 -14.56 5.02
C ASP A 73 12.55 -14.87 6.32
N SER A 74 12.97 -16.12 6.50
CA SER A 74 13.74 -16.53 7.67
C SER A 74 15.15 -15.88 7.71
N LYS A 75 15.77 -15.77 6.54
CA LYS A 75 17.07 -15.06 6.40
C LYS A 75 16.93 -13.57 6.71
N LEU A 76 15.84 -12.91 6.26
CA LEU A 76 15.55 -11.51 6.58
C LEU A 76 15.39 -11.29 8.08
N ILE A 77 14.65 -12.15 8.76
CA ILE A 77 14.43 -12.04 10.20
C ILE A 77 15.76 -12.20 10.94
N ARG A 78 16.55 -13.20 10.58
CA ARG A 78 17.87 -13.43 11.20
C ARG A 78 18.80 -12.25 10.99
N LEU A 79 18.90 -11.72 9.79
CA LEU A 79 19.68 -10.53 9.51
C LEU A 79 19.19 -9.34 10.35
N GLY A 80 17.87 -9.12 10.42
CA GLY A 80 17.28 -8.07 11.23
C GLY A 80 17.65 -8.18 12.71
N GLN A 81 17.67 -9.41 13.26
CA GLN A 81 18.09 -9.66 14.64
C GLN A 81 19.59 -9.35 14.85
N GLU A 82 20.46 -9.82 13.95
CA GLU A 82 21.90 -9.69 14.08
C GLU A 82 22.38 -8.23 14.01
N ILE A 83 21.81 -7.44 13.13
CA ILE A 83 22.23 -6.04 12.93
C ILE A 83 21.32 -5.03 13.62
N GLY A 84 20.26 -5.46 14.31
CA GLY A 84 19.29 -4.58 14.95
C GLY A 84 18.49 -3.71 13.95
N ALA A 85 18.27 -4.21 12.73
CA ALA A 85 17.56 -3.49 11.69
C ALA A 85 16.05 -3.74 11.72
N LYS A 86 15.29 -2.82 11.14
CA LYS A 86 13.84 -2.98 10.89
C LYS A 86 13.63 -3.56 9.50
N ILE A 87 12.66 -4.46 9.37
CA ILE A 87 12.28 -5.03 8.08
C ILE A 87 11.17 -4.19 7.45
N ILE A 88 11.35 -3.77 6.20
CA ILE A 88 10.31 -3.09 5.43
C ILE A 88 9.61 -4.11 4.55
N THR A 89 8.34 -4.38 4.80
CA THR A 89 7.59 -5.36 4.02
C THR A 89 6.11 -4.99 3.90
N ASN A 90 5.44 -5.59 2.89
CA ASN A 90 3.99 -5.61 2.75
C ASN A 90 3.40 -6.99 3.09
N ASP A 91 4.25 -7.96 3.38
CA ASP A 91 3.81 -9.32 3.69
C ASP A 91 3.33 -9.41 5.13
N PHE A 92 2.08 -9.84 5.28
CA PHE A 92 1.44 -9.98 6.58
C PHE A 92 2.00 -11.16 7.39
N ASN A 93 2.38 -12.24 6.73
CA ASN A 93 2.91 -13.43 7.40
C ASN A 93 4.32 -13.14 7.92
N LEU A 94 5.16 -12.54 7.09
CA LEU A 94 6.50 -12.11 7.49
C LEU A 94 6.42 -11.14 8.66
N ASN A 95 5.48 -10.17 8.64
CA ASN A 95 5.26 -9.23 9.75
C ASN A 95 5.01 -9.98 11.07
N LYS A 96 4.04 -10.90 11.08
CA LYS A 96 3.71 -11.66 12.30
C LYS A 96 4.87 -12.51 12.83
N VAL A 97 5.60 -13.18 11.93
CA VAL A 97 6.71 -14.03 12.36
C VAL A 97 7.86 -13.19 12.89
N ALA A 98 8.17 -12.06 12.25
CA ALA A 98 9.19 -11.12 12.69
C ALA A 98 8.86 -10.53 14.07
N ASP A 99 7.63 -10.10 14.30
CA ASP A 99 7.18 -9.58 15.61
C ASP A 99 7.35 -10.63 16.72
N LEU A 100 6.98 -11.89 16.47
CA LEU A 100 7.16 -12.98 17.42
C LEU A 100 8.64 -13.25 17.74
N GLN A 101 9.53 -12.96 16.80
CA GLN A 101 10.97 -13.12 16.96
C GLN A 101 11.68 -11.82 17.42
N GLY A 102 10.93 -10.79 17.78
CA GLY A 102 11.44 -9.53 18.34
C GLY A 102 12.09 -8.61 17.30
N VAL A 103 11.81 -8.80 16.01
CA VAL A 103 12.28 -7.92 14.94
C VAL A 103 11.20 -6.92 14.59
N GLN A 104 11.53 -5.63 14.62
CA GLN A 104 10.59 -4.58 14.25
C GLN A 104 10.32 -4.59 12.74
N VAL A 105 9.05 -4.46 12.39
CA VAL A 105 8.60 -4.40 10.99
C VAL A 105 7.95 -3.06 10.69
N LEU A 106 8.31 -2.49 9.56
CA LEU A 106 7.65 -1.34 8.96
C LEU A 106 6.73 -1.84 7.84
N ASN A 107 5.46 -2.09 8.20
CA ASN A 107 4.46 -2.54 7.24
C ASN A 107 3.85 -1.32 6.51
N ILE A 108 4.12 -1.21 5.22
CA ILE A 108 3.67 -0.08 4.41
C ILE A 108 2.15 -0.05 4.24
N ASN A 109 1.49 -1.21 4.25
CA ASN A 109 0.02 -1.26 4.19
C ASN A 109 -0.61 -0.77 5.50
N GLU A 110 -0.02 -1.09 6.64
CA GLU A 110 -0.46 -0.58 7.94
C GLU A 110 -0.25 0.93 8.04
N LEU A 111 0.90 1.43 7.60
CA LEU A 111 1.14 2.86 7.52
C LEU A 111 0.09 3.54 6.63
N ALA A 112 -0.14 3.03 5.43
CA ALA A 112 -1.15 3.57 4.52
C ALA A 112 -2.56 3.56 5.13
N ASN A 113 -2.92 2.54 5.90
CA ASN A 113 -4.19 2.48 6.59
C ASN A 113 -4.28 3.47 7.76
N ALA A 114 -3.18 3.68 8.48
CA ALA A 114 -3.14 4.61 9.62
C ALA A 114 -3.29 6.09 9.20
N ILE A 115 -2.86 6.44 8.00
CA ILE A 115 -2.96 7.81 7.46
C ILE A 115 -4.20 8.04 6.59
N LYS A 116 -5.08 7.04 6.42
CA LYS A 116 -6.34 7.25 5.71
C LYS A 116 -7.17 8.31 6.40
N PRO A 117 -7.79 9.23 5.63
CA PRO A 117 -8.69 10.21 6.20
C PRO A 117 -9.82 9.49 6.95
N VAL A 118 -10.05 9.90 8.20
CA VAL A 118 -11.19 9.42 8.98
C VAL A 118 -12.39 10.25 8.57
N VAL A 119 -13.34 9.61 7.89
CA VAL A 119 -14.61 10.24 7.54
C VAL A 119 -15.53 10.18 8.77
N ILE A 120 -15.90 11.34 9.33
CA ILE A 120 -16.75 11.45 10.52
C ILE A 120 -18.22 11.54 10.10
N PRO A 121 -19.13 10.77 10.72
CA PRO A 121 -20.56 10.89 10.44
C PRO A 121 -21.07 12.32 10.63
N GLY A 122 -21.76 12.87 9.61
CA GLY A 122 -22.26 14.24 9.61
C GLY A 122 -21.28 15.26 8.99
N GLU A 123 -20.06 14.88 8.67
CA GLU A 123 -19.12 15.73 7.95
C GLU A 123 -19.56 15.89 6.49
N THR A 124 -19.30 17.06 5.92
CA THR A 124 -19.60 17.36 4.53
C THR A 124 -18.33 17.31 3.70
N MET A 125 -18.32 16.54 2.63
CA MET A 125 -17.19 16.46 1.71
C MET A 125 -17.65 16.65 0.27
N VAL A 126 -16.71 17.09 -0.58
CA VAL A 126 -16.90 17.19 -2.02
C VAL A 126 -16.26 15.97 -2.67
N VAL A 127 -17.05 15.21 -3.44
CA VAL A 127 -16.56 14.07 -4.19
C VAL A 127 -17.03 14.13 -5.63
N THR A 128 -16.26 13.56 -6.54
CA THR A 128 -16.62 13.44 -7.97
C THR A 128 -17.16 12.04 -8.21
N VAL A 129 -18.41 11.92 -8.66
CA VAL A 129 -18.98 10.64 -9.06
C VAL A 129 -18.41 10.22 -10.41
N VAL A 130 -17.83 9.02 -10.47
CA VAL A 130 -17.08 8.50 -11.65
C VAL A 130 -17.94 7.56 -12.49
N LYS A 131 -18.91 6.89 -11.87
CA LYS A 131 -19.80 5.93 -12.54
C LYS A 131 -21.05 5.66 -11.69
N ASP A 132 -22.07 5.10 -12.35
CA ASP A 132 -23.28 4.64 -11.66
C ASP A 132 -22.99 3.49 -10.71
N GLY A 133 -23.72 3.43 -9.59
CA GLY A 133 -23.69 2.35 -8.64
C GLY A 133 -24.48 1.12 -9.11
N LYS A 134 -24.66 0.14 -8.20
CA LYS A 134 -25.40 -1.08 -8.50
C LYS A 134 -26.92 -0.87 -8.51
N GLU A 135 -27.41 0.06 -7.71
CA GLU A 135 -28.83 0.37 -7.56
C GLU A 135 -29.16 1.68 -8.25
N GLN A 136 -30.42 1.83 -8.66
CA GLN A 136 -30.88 3.03 -9.32
C GLN A 136 -30.77 4.24 -8.37
N GLY A 137 -30.15 5.32 -8.82
CA GLY A 137 -29.91 6.50 -8.01
C GLY A 137 -28.65 6.44 -7.13
N GLN A 138 -27.80 5.41 -7.32
CA GLN A 138 -26.49 5.35 -6.69
C GLN A 138 -25.38 5.76 -7.64
N GLY A 139 -24.38 6.47 -7.11
CA GLY A 139 -23.13 6.78 -7.79
C GLY A 139 -21.93 6.19 -7.06
N VAL A 140 -20.82 5.99 -7.76
CA VAL A 140 -19.55 5.59 -7.19
C VAL A 140 -18.53 6.71 -7.33
N ALA A 141 -17.94 7.09 -6.22
CA ALA A 141 -16.86 8.05 -6.14
C ALA A 141 -15.62 7.43 -5.46
N TYR A 142 -14.50 8.09 -5.55
CA TYR A 142 -13.28 7.71 -4.84
C TYR A 142 -12.71 8.92 -4.13
N LEU A 143 -12.23 8.71 -2.90
CA LEU A 143 -11.42 9.69 -2.20
C LEU A 143 -10.00 9.73 -2.80
N ASP A 144 -9.23 10.76 -2.46
CA ASP A 144 -7.84 10.93 -2.94
C ASP A 144 -6.93 9.76 -2.56
N ASP A 145 -7.24 9.05 -1.48
CA ASP A 145 -6.55 7.83 -1.04
C ASP A 145 -6.97 6.55 -1.78
N GLY A 146 -7.95 6.67 -2.72
CA GLY A 146 -8.52 5.55 -3.48
C GLY A 146 -9.63 4.78 -2.76
N THR A 147 -10.10 5.24 -1.60
CA THR A 147 -11.24 4.64 -0.90
C THR A 147 -12.50 4.82 -1.73
N MET A 148 -13.19 3.71 -2.02
CA MET A 148 -14.44 3.74 -2.78
C MET A 148 -15.59 4.19 -1.89
N ILE A 149 -16.39 5.12 -2.41
CA ILE A 149 -17.60 5.66 -1.76
C ILE A 149 -18.80 5.37 -2.64
N VAL A 150 -19.93 4.97 -2.04
CA VAL A 150 -21.22 4.89 -2.71
C VAL A 150 -22.06 6.08 -2.28
N VAL A 151 -22.54 6.82 -3.25
CA VAL A 151 -23.36 8.03 -3.11
C VAL A 151 -24.80 7.66 -3.40
N GLU A 152 -25.72 7.92 -2.47
CA GLU A 152 -27.15 7.75 -2.68
C GLU A 152 -27.81 9.07 -3.11
N GLY A 153 -28.89 8.96 -3.89
CA GLY A 153 -29.61 10.14 -4.39
C GLY A 153 -28.97 10.82 -5.59
N HIS A 154 -27.93 10.18 -6.18
CA HIS A 154 -27.31 10.67 -7.41
C HIS A 154 -28.30 10.56 -8.57
N ARG A 155 -28.68 11.71 -9.18
CA ARG A 155 -29.43 11.74 -10.43
C ARG A 155 -28.44 11.72 -11.58
N VAL A 156 -28.53 10.69 -12.40
CA VAL A 156 -27.73 10.56 -13.62
C VAL A 156 -28.01 11.74 -14.54
N GLY A 157 -27.13 12.74 -14.51
CA GLY A 157 -27.06 13.81 -15.50
C GLY A 157 -25.73 13.69 -16.22
N ALA A 158 -25.73 13.67 -17.54
CA ALA A 158 -24.53 13.60 -18.36
C ALA A 158 -23.67 14.86 -18.14
N GLY A 159 -22.69 14.76 -17.25
CA GLY A 159 -21.76 15.84 -16.93
C GLY A 159 -21.06 15.56 -15.61
N GLU A 160 -19.83 16.03 -15.45
CA GLU A 160 -19.05 15.94 -14.22
C GLU A 160 -19.80 16.61 -13.05
N ASP A 161 -20.68 15.86 -12.39
CA ASP A 161 -21.38 16.35 -11.20
C ASP A 161 -20.42 16.30 -10.00
N ARG A 162 -19.80 17.45 -9.73
CA ARG A 162 -19.18 17.72 -8.43
C ARG A 162 -20.30 18.09 -7.45
N GLY A 163 -20.73 17.12 -6.64
CA GLY A 163 -21.74 17.35 -5.62
C GLY A 163 -21.13 17.52 -4.24
N LEU A 164 -21.69 18.43 -3.45
CA LEU A 164 -21.41 18.54 -2.02
C LEU A 164 -22.20 17.44 -1.33
N LEU A 165 -21.51 16.52 -0.63
CA LEU A 165 -22.13 15.36 -0.03
C LEU A 165 -22.01 15.39 1.49
N ARG A 166 -23.12 15.11 2.17
CA ARG A 166 -23.14 14.98 3.62
C ARG A 166 -23.01 13.50 4.01
N VAL A 167 -21.98 13.17 4.77
CA VAL A 167 -21.78 11.80 5.26
C VAL A 167 -22.82 11.48 6.33
N ARG A 168 -23.78 10.61 6.04
CA ARG A 168 -24.82 10.20 7.03
C ARG A 168 -24.46 8.92 7.79
N ARG A 169 -23.58 8.06 7.29
CA ARG A 169 -23.21 6.81 7.97
C ARG A 169 -21.82 6.35 7.59
N CYS A 170 -20.92 6.22 8.58
CA CYS A 170 -19.75 5.37 8.48
C CYS A 170 -20.11 4.00 9.07
N CYS A 171 -20.18 2.97 8.27
CA CYS A 171 -20.21 1.60 8.75
C CYS A 171 -18.80 1.06 8.81
N GLY A 172 -18.28 1.00 9.97
CA GLY A 172 -17.42 0.15 10.76
C GLY A 172 -16.26 -0.57 10.12
N LEU A 173 -15.31 -0.86 10.92
CA LEU A 173 -14.00 -1.50 10.75
C LEU A 173 -14.04 -2.96 10.26
N TRP A 174 -13.13 -3.32 9.35
CA TRP A 174 -12.78 -4.69 8.91
C TRP A 174 -13.75 -5.43 7.98
N GLY A 175 -13.41 -5.48 6.71
CA GLY A 175 -14.10 -6.29 5.71
C GLY A 175 -15.40 -5.68 5.15
N GLN A 176 -15.45 -4.41 4.90
CA GLN A 176 -16.61 -3.55 4.97
C GLN A 176 -17.31 -3.25 3.65
N PRO A 177 -18.64 -3.06 3.70
CA PRO A 177 -19.35 -2.43 2.61
C PRO A 177 -18.90 -0.97 2.42
N PRO A 178 -19.04 -0.43 1.20
CA PRO A 178 -18.69 0.95 0.89
C PRO A 178 -19.44 1.93 1.79
N VAL A 179 -18.80 3.07 2.07
CA VAL A 179 -19.45 4.18 2.82
C VAL A 179 -20.61 4.69 2.01
N LEU A 180 -21.82 4.68 2.59
CA LEU A 180 -23.03 5.22 2.00
C LEU A 180 -23.14 6.71 2.31
N LEU A 181 -23.23 7.54 1.28
CA LEU A 181 -23.38 8.98 1.37
C LEU A 181 -24.70 9.40 0.72
N ASP A 182 -25.48 10.24 1.41
CA ASP A 182 -26.64 10.90 0.82
C ASP A 182 -26.22 12.19 0.11
N ALA A 183 -26.61 12.36 -1.13
CA ALA A 183 -26.42 13.59 -1.87
C ALA A 183 -27.52 14.60 -1.45
N GLU A 184 -27.16 15.68 -0.77
CA GLU A 184 -28.00 16.88 -0.69
C GLU A 184 -27.52 17.87 -1.74
N ALA A 185 -28.38 18.21 -2.68
CA ALA A 185 -28.10 19.29 -3.62
C ALA A 185 -27.92 20.59 -2.80
N ALA A 186 -26.73 21.19 -2.91
CA ALA A 186 -26.50 22.53 -2.43
C ALA A 186 -27.42 23.49 -3.22
N GLY A 187 -28.39 24.12 -2.54
CA GLY A 187 -29.17 25.21 -3.08
C GLY A 187 -28.34 26.48 -3.24
#